data_52422e9b95f311fc876e6f8eb5333a45
#
_entry.id   52422e9b95f311fc876e6f8eb5333a45
#
_cell.length_a   1.000
_cell.length_b   1.000
_cell.length_c   1.000
_cell.angle_alpha   90.00
_cell.angle_beta   90.00
_cell.angle_gamma   90.00
#
_symmetry.space_group_name_H-M   'P 1'
#
loop_
_entity.id
_entity.type
_entity.pdbx_description
1 polymer ?
#
loop_
_entity_poly.entity_id
_entity_poly.type
_entity_poly.pdbx_seq_one_letter_code
_entity_poly.pdbx_strand_id
1 'polypeptide(L)'
;MTSCSLPRRSLALAVTALSLAQLAGCKSGGPPPAMQAAFGPLPVMVTAARQQNVPVIGHWVATTDGYVNAQIQPQVSGYLIRQDYKEGSEVHKGQVLFEIDPRPFQAVLDQANASLAQAQAQLRLAQINVCRDTPLAAARAIPQSQLDTEVQTEAAEKGAVASAQASVESASLNLGFTQVRSLIDGVAGQAMLQVGNLVSPISVLTSVSQVNPIKVYFYISEQEYLALAAQAASHGKSDLLQSGNLIPIQLTLANNQVFPHVGHIIFVDRAVTAQTGSIRLAAAFANPGNLLRPGEFGRVSAQTSVLRDAVVAPQRAVTELQGLHQLFVVGDDHVAHVRTVQLGPQIGPEIVITSGLKAGEQVITQGMDKVRDGMKVIAQPDTTPQPAVDPTSSAPEQSADQQGN
;
A
#
# COMPACT_ATOMS: atom_id res chain seq x y z
N MET A 1 65.58 13.41 -4.92
CA MET A 1 66.40 14.48 -4.29
C MET A 1 66.13 14.36 -2.83
N THR A 2 67.04 13.76 -2.22
CA THR A 2 67.93 14.12 -1.11
C THR A 2 67.22 14.14 0.21
N SER A 3 67.45 13.05 1.00
CA SER A 3 68.57 12.79 1.90
C SER A 3 68.51 13.70 3.14
N CYS A 4 68.62 13.26 4.33
CA CYS A 4 69.66 12.68 5.10
C CYS A 4 69.22 12.72 6.55
N SER A 5 69.25 11.72 7.29
CA SER A 5 70.31 11.07 8.10
C SER A 5 70.35 11.55 9.55
N LEU A 6 70.18 10.58 10.41
CA LEU A 6 70.81 10.30 11.72
C LEU A 6 72.16 11.06 12.00
N PRO A 7 72.78 11.08 13.23
CA PRO A 7 72.74 10.07 14.27
C PRO A 7 73.06 10.55 15.74
N ARG A 8 72.94 9.57 16.65
CA ARG A 8 73.96 9.12 17.66
C ARG A 8 74.17 9.85 18.99
N ARG A 9 74.09 8.99 19.97
CA ARG A 9 75.08 8.60 21.03
C ARG A 9 75.03 9.43 22.34
N SER A 10 74.74 8.78 23.36
CA SER A 10 75.48 7.95 24.35
C SER A 10 76.03 8.73 25.53
N LEU A 11 76.07 8.06 26.62
CA LEU A 11 76.85 8.12 27.85
C LEU A 11 75.95 8.15 29.06
N ALA A 12 75.80 7.11 29.78
CA ALA A 12 76.74 6.30 30.54
C ALA A 12 76.84 6.77 32.01
N LEU A 13 76.46 5.84 32.86
CA LEU A 13 77.20 5.33 34.00
C LEU A 13 77.40 6.19 35.26
N ALA A 14 77.13 5.46 36.31
CA ALA A 14 77.73 5.52 37.69
C ALA A 14 77.01 6.50 38.63
N VAL A 15 76.57 6.10 39.80
CA VAL A 15 77.42 5.63 40.90
C VAL A 15 76.60 4.82 41.87
N THR A 16 77.12 3.68 42.18
CA THR A 16 76.95 2.74 43.28
C THR A 16 76.96 3.33 44.67
N ALA A 17 76.29 2.62 45.56
CA ALA A 17 76.70 2.23 46.92
C ALA A 17 76.19 3.05 48.11
N LEU A 18 75.86 2.27 49.06
CA LEU A 18 75.77 2.48 50.52
C LEU A 18 74.41 2.91 51.03
N SER A 19 73.64 2.12 51.76
CA SER A 19 74.04 1.35 52.94
C SER A 19 72.95 0.35 53.34
N LEU A 20 73.47 -0.82 53.67
CA LEU A 20 72.84 -1.86 54.50
C LEU A 20 72.55 -1.28 55.90
N ALA A 21 71.47 -1.67 56.46
CA ALA A 21 71.08 -1.92 57.81
C ALA A 21 69.76 -1.33 58.23
N GLN A 22 68.78 -2.16 58.30
CA GLN A 22 68.08 -2.52 59.52
C GLN A 22 67.11 -3.68 59.28
N LEU A 23 67.52 -4.88 59.58
CA LEU A 23 66.68 -5.99 59.96
C LEU A 23 66.15 -5.73 61.34
N ALA A 24 64.82 -5.77 61.52
CA ALA A 24 64.11 -6.45 62.63
C ALA A 24 62.65 -5.99 62.69
N GLY A 25 61.75 -6.91 62.61
CA GLY A 25 60.33 -6.64 62.88
C GLY A 25 59.37 -7.56 62.14
N CYS A 26 59.55 -8.85 62.21
CA CYS A 26 58.51 -9.80 61.90
C CYS A 26 57.36 -9.65 62.89
N LYS A 27 56.20 -9.22 62.41
CA LYS A 27 54.93 -9.61 63.00
C LYS A 27 53.98 -10.02 61.86
N SER A 28 53.74 -11.32 61.79
CA SER A 28 52.78 -11.99 60.95
C SER A 28 51.37 -11.45 61.21
N GLY A 29 50.96 -10.51 60.36
CA GLY A 29 49.54 -10.16 60.21
C GLY A 29 49.01 -10.95 59.06
N GLY A 30 48.16 -11.94 59.30
CA GLY A 30 47.45 -12.66 58.29
C GLY A 30 46.67 -11.69 57.41
N PRO A 31 46.38 -12.09 56.19
CA PRO A 31 45.55 -11.27 55.27
C PRO A 31 44.26 -10.89 56.03
N PRO A 32 43.79 -9.65 55.88
CA PRO A 32 42.52 -9.26 56.48
C PRO A 32 41.44 -10.17 55.92
N PRO A 33 40.49 -10.67 56.73
CA PRO A 33 39.39 -11.42 56.23
C PRO A 33 38.70 -10.53 55.18
N ALA A 34 38.56 -11.04 53.97
CA ALA A 34 37.77 -10.41 52.95
C ALA A 34 36.45 -10.05 53.61
N MET A 35 36.20 -8.76 53.77
CA MET A 35 34.92 -8.22 54.17
C MET A 35 33.95 -8.64 53.08
N GLN A 36 33.36 -9.82 53.22
CA GLN A 36 32.11 -10.14 52.56
C GLN A 36 31.13 -9.14 53.14
N ALA A 37 31.00 -8.00 52.43
CA ALA A 37 29.89 -7.10 52.63
C ALA A 37 28.64 -7.95 52.46
N ALA A 38 28.04 -8.38 53.57
CA ALA A 38 26.72 -8.95 53.57
C ALA A 38 25.76 -7.82 53.14
N PHE A 39 25.66 -7.63 51.84
CA PHE A 39 24.54 -6.86 51.32
C PHE A 39 23.29 -7.63 51.75
N GLY A 40 22.51 -7.03 52.65
CA GLY A 40 21.20 -7.55 52.99
C GLY A 40 20.38 -7.74 51.72
N PRO A 41 19.36 -8.61 51.74
CA PRO A 41 18.55 -8.88 50.54
C PRO A 41 18.03 -7.57 49.93
N LEU A 42 18.31 -7.37 48.67
CA LEU A 42 18.02 -6.11 47.96
C LEU A 42 16.52 -6.06 47.60
N PRO A 43 15.81 -4.97 47.91
CA PRO A 43 14.43 -4.83 47.45
C PRO A 43 14.41 -4.64 45.95
N VAL A 44 13.62 -5.46 45.25
CA VAL A 44 13.42 -5.40 43.80
C VAL A 44 11.93 -5.43 43.49
N MET A 45 11.52 -4.73 42.43
CA MET A 45 10.15 -4.81 41.95
C MET A 45 10.02 -5.99 40.99
N VAL A 46 8.98 -6.79 41.16
CA VAL A 46 8.73 -7.98 40.35
C VAL A 46 7.31 -7.97 39.75
N THR A 47 7.18 -8.54 38.58
CA THR A 47 5.90 -8.78 37.93
C THR A 47 5.84 -10.24 37.47
N ALA A 48 4.71 -10.91 37.66
CA ALA A 48 4.51 -12.27 37.16
C ALA A 48 4.36 -12.26 35.65
N ALA A 49 5.09 -13.14 34.96
CA ALA A 49 4.90 -13.39 33.53
C ALA A 49 3.50 -13.95 33.30
N ARG A 50 2.76 -13.37 32.35
CA ARG A 50 1.38 -13.75 32.04
C ARG A 50 1.32 -14.53 30.75
N GLN A 51 0.37 -15.43 30.67
CA GLN A 51 0.03 -16.14 29.45
C GLN A 51 -1.22 -15.53 28.84
N GLN A 52 -1.14 -15.10 27.60
CA GLN A 52 -2.28 -14.50 26.92
C GLN A 52 -2.22 -14.73 25.40
N ASN A 53 -3.37 -14.62 24.74
CA ASN A 53 -3.43 -14.64 23.30
C ASN A 53 -3.04 -13.26 22.76
N VAL A 54 -2.04 -13.24 21.90
CA VAL A 54 -1.41 -12.03 21.41
C VAL A 54 -1.67 -11.89 19.92
N PRO A 55 -2.44 -10.87 19.48
CA PRO A 55 -2.57 -10.56 18.08
C PRO A 55 -1.26 -9.96 17.55
N VAL A 56 -0.73 -10.53 16.48
CA VAL A 56 0.41 -9.97 15.74
C VAL A 56 -0.14 -9.06 14.65
N ILE A 57 0.21 -7.79 14.72
CA ILE A 57 -0.25 -6.78 13.75
C ILE A 57 0.91 -6.46 12.80
N GLY A 58 0.70 -6.68 11.52
CA GLY A 58 1.61 -6.23 10.46
C GLY A 58 1.32 -4.78 10.11
N HIS A 59 2.38 -4.03 9.78
CA HIS A 59 2.31 -2.64 9.35
C HIS A 59 3.07 -2.48 8.04
N TRP A 60 2.42 -1.92 7.02
CA TRP A 60 3.04 -1.73 5.70
C TRP A 60 2.78 -0.31 5.20
N VAL A 61 3.79 0.25 4.54
CA VAL A 61 3.63 1.51 3.82
C VAL A 61 2.68 1.29 2.66
N ALA A 62 1.76 2.21 2.48
CA ALA A 62 0.73 2.12 1.49
C ALA A 62 0.59 3.42 0.70
N THR A 63 0.11 3.29 -0.54
CA THR A 63 -0.18 4.42 -1.42
C THR A 63 -1.62 4.29 -1.93
N THR A 64 -2.36 5.37 -1.85
CA THR A 64 -3.72 5.44 -2.39
C THR A 64 -3.69 5.59 -3.90
N ASP A 65 -4.70 5.01 -4.57
CA ASP A 65 -4.91 5.18 -6.01
C ASP A 65 -6.41 5.16 -6.32
N GLY A 66 -6.81 5.67 -7.47
CA GLY A 66 -8.17 5.53 -7.93
C GLY A 66 -8.57 4.06 -8.06
N TYR A 67 -9.82 3.73 -7.71
CA TYR A 67 -10.33 2.37 -7.92
C TYR A 67 -10.29 2.01 -9.40
N VAL A 68 -10.67 2.96 -10.25
CA VAL A 68 -10.48 2.96 -11.70
C VAL A 68 -9.93 4.33 -12.10
N ASN A 69 -8.91 4.35 -12.94
CA ASN A 69 -8.35 5.56 -13.53
C ASN A 69 -8.57 5.53 -15.04
N ALA A 70 -9.31 6.47 -15.58
CA ALA A 70 -9.55 6.61 -17.01
C ALA A 70 -8.81 7.83 -17.54
N GLN A 71 -7.97 7.64 -18.54
CA GLN A 71 -7.42 8.73 -19.34
C GLN A 71 -8.44 9.13 -20.40
N ILE A 72 -8.82 10.40 -20.41
CA ILE A 72 -9.78 10.95 -21.36
C ILE A 72 -9.02 11.45 -22.58
N GLN A 73 -9.28 10.79 -23.71
CA GLN A 73 -8.68 11.10 -25.01
C GLN A 73 -9.78 11.32 -26.04
N PRO A 74 -9.62 12.24 -26.99
CA PRO A 74 -10.56 12.43 -28.07
C PRO A 74 -10.46 11.28 -29.09
N GLN A 75 -11.55 10.99 -29.79
CA GLN A 75 -11.55 10.00 -30.87
C GLN A 75 -11.36 10.64 -32.26
N VAL A 76 -11.47 11.97 -32.33
CA VAL A 76 -11.30 12.76 -33.55
C VAL A 76 -10.29 13.88 -33.31
N SER A 77 -9.67 14.35 -34.41
CA SER A 77 -8.74 15.48 -34.38
C SER A 77 -9.46 16.80 -34.66
N GLY A 78 -9.12 17.86 -33.96
CA GLY A 78 -9.69 19.19 -34.16
C GLY A 78 -9.26 20.17 -33.08
N TYR A 79 -9.70 21.42 -33.21
CA TYR A 79 -9.41 22.44 -32.17
C TYR A 79 -10.34 22.29 -30.97
N LEU A 80 -9.79 22.36 -29.78
CA LEU A 80 -10.55 22.38 -28.54
C LEU A 80 -11.19 23.76 -28.38
N ILE A 81 -12.53 23.81 -28.36
CA ILE A 81 -13.28 25.07 -28.29
C ILE A 81 -13.88 25.36 -26.94
N ARG A 82 -14.12 24.34 -26.11
CA ARG A 82 -14.73 24.51 -24.79
C ARG A 82 -14.32 23.39 -23.83
N GLN A 83 -14.24 23.76 -22.55
CA GLN A 83 -14.11 22.85 -21.40
C GLN A 83 -15.35 23.04 -20.52
N ASP A 84 -16.13 21.95 -20.33
CA ASP A 84 -17.44 21.99 -19.68
C ASP A 84 -17.42 21.42 -18.25
N TYR A 85 -16.25 21.20 -17.68
CA TYR A 85 -16.12 20.77 -16.31
C TYR A 85 -15.16 21.67 -15.53
N LYS A 86 -15.27 21.66 -14.20
CA LYS A 86 -14.33 22.32 -13.31
C LYS A 86 -13.25 21.32 -12.88
N GLU A 87 -11.98 21.68 -13.03
CA GLU A 87 -10.87 20.84 -12.60
C GLU A 87 -10.97 20.49 -11.10
N GLY A 88 -10.72 19.23 -10.77
CA GLY A 88 -10.86 18.71 -9.41
C GLY A 88 -12.31 18.48 -8.95
N SER A 89 -13.32 18.74 -9.78
CA SER A 89 -14.71 18.46 -9.45
C SER A 89 -15.12 17.03 -9.76
N GLU A 90 -16.20 16.59 -9.12
CA GLU A 90 -16.84 15.32 -9.43
C GLU A 90 -17.58 15.41 -10.77
N VAL A 91 -17.46 14.36 -11.57
CA VAL A 91 -18.07 14.22 -12.88
C VAL A 91 -18.75 12.86 -13.00
N HIS A 92 -19.81 12.81 -13.80
CA HIS A 92 -20.59 11.59 -14.01
C HIS A 92 -20.27 10.96 -15.37
N LYS A 93 -20.44 9.64 -15.44
CA LYS A 93 -20.36 8.90 -16.69
C LYS A 93 -21.30 9.48 -17.74
N GLY A 94 -20.80 9.78 -18.93
CA GLY A 94 -21.55 10.40 -20.03
C GLY A 94 -21.56 11.93 -20.00
N GLN A 95 -21.11 12.58 -18.91
CA GLN A 95 -20.99 14.04 -18.85
C GLN A 95 -19.97 14.53 -19.87
N VAL A 96 -20.30 15.59 -20.61
CA VAL A 96 -19.35 16.25 -21.53
C VAL A 96 -18.30 16.96 -20.73
N LEU A 97 -17.04 16.72 -21.04
CA LEU A 97 -15.89 17.36 -20.41
C LEU A 97 -15.26 18.41 -21.33
N PHE A 98 -15.18 18.08 -22.61
CA PHE A 98 -14.59 18.97 -23.61
C PHE A 98 -15.41 18.93 -24.89
N GLU A 99 -15.33 20.01 -25.66
CA GLU A 99 -15.91 20.13 -26.99
C GLU A 99 -14.84 20.49 -28.00
N ILE A 100 -14.78 19.71 -29.07
CA ILE A 100 -13.93 19.91 -30.25
C ILE A 100 -14.78 20.61 -31.32
N ASP A 101 -14.19 21.47 -32.15
CA ASP A 101 -14.91 22.18 -33.17
C ASP A 101 -15.76 21.23 -34.07
N PRO A 102 -17.10 21.27 -33.96
CA PRO A 102 -17.97 20.32 -34.68
C PRO A 102 -18.21 20.70 -36.14
N ARG A 103 -17.89 21.95 -36.54
CA ARG A 103 -18.24 22.48 -37.88
C ARG A 103 -17.73 21.65 -39.04
N PRO A 104 -16.46 21.16 -39.07
CA PRO A 104 -16.00 20.29 -40.14
C PRO A 104 -16.77 18.96 -40.19
N PHE A 105 -17.09 18.38 -39.05
CA PHE A 105 -17.82 17.11 -38.95
C PHE A 105 -19.29 17.27 -39.34
N GLN A 106 -19.90 18.40 -38.97
CA GLN A 106 -21.26 18.72 -39.38
C GLN A 106 -21.36 18.84 -40.93
N ALA A 107 -20.41 19.52 -41.60
CA ALA A 107 -20.36 19.62 -43.03
C ALA A 107 -20.24 18.25 -43.70
N VAL A 108 -19.46 17.31 -43.14
CA VAL A 108 -19.35 15.94 -43.64
C VAL A 108 -20.67 15.18 -43.49
N LEU A 109 -21.36 15.35 -42.35
CA LEU A 109 -22.67 14.75 -42.10
C LEU A 109 -23.71 15.28 -43.07
N ASP A 110 -23.74 16.59 -43.32
CA ASP A 110 -24.67 17.20 -44.28
C ASP A 110 -24.41 16.68 -45.70
N GLN A 111 -23.16 16.53 -46.11
CA GLN A 111 -22.78 15.92 -47.40
C GLN A 111 -23.23 14.46 -47.48
N ALA A 112 -23.07 13.67 -46.44
CA ALA A 112 -23.52 12.27 -46.40
C ALA A 112 -25.07 12.17 -46.49
N ASN A 113 -25.78 13.06 -45.78
CA ASN A 113 -27.24 13.15 -45.87
C ASN A 113 -27.73 13.49 -47.28
N ALA A 114 -27.06 14.42 -47.98
CA ALA A 114 -27.38 14.76 -49.36
C ALA A 114 -27.17 13.55 -50.30
N SER A 115 -26.08 12.80 -50.08
CA SER A 115 -25.81 11.57 -50.88
C SER A 115 -26.86 10.49 -50.62
N LEU A 116 -27.31 10.33 -49.38
CA LEU A 116 -28.39 9.40 -49.01
C LEU A 116 -29.71 9.81 -49.70
N ALA A 117 -30.06 11.10 -49.69
CA ALA A 117 -31.25 11.61 -50.32
C ALA A 117 -31.23 11.36 -51.86
N GLN A 118 -30.06 11.51 -52.52
CA GLN A 118 -29.86 11.18 -53.89
C GLN A 118 -30.08 9.69 -54.17
N ALA A 119 -29.46 8.79 -53.40
CA ALA A 119 -29.62 7.35 -53.54
C ALA A 119 -31.07 6.91 -53.32
N GLN A 120 -31.78 7.48 -52.35
CA GLN A 120 -33.19 7.24 -52.13
C GLN A 120 -34.08 7.67 -53.30
N ALA A 121 -33.75 8.79 -53.96
CA ALA A 121 -34.46 9.24 -55.11
C ALA A 121 -34.28 8.29 -56.34
N GLN A 122 -33.03 7.77 -56.51
CA GLN A 122 -32.73 6.77 -57.54
C GLN A 122 -33.45 5.45 -57.27
N LEU A 123 -33.44 4.96 -56.05
CA LEU A 123 -34.19 3.77 -55.67
C LEU A 123 -35.70 3.95 -55.90
N ARG A 124 -36.26 5.10 -55.60
CA ARG A 124 -37.70 5.39 -55.86
C ARG A 124 -38.00 5.38 -57.31
N LEU A 125 -37.10 5.91 -58.15
CA LEU A 125 -37.27 5.84 -59.64
C LEU A 125 -37.26 4.38 -60.10
N ALA A 126 -36.28 3.57 -59.66
CA ALA A 126 -36.21 2.15 -60.02
C ALA A 126 -37.45 1.38 -59.55
N GLN A 127 -37.98 1.64 -58.37
CA GLN A 127 -39.22 1.04 -57.86
C GLN A 127 -40.44 1.42 -58.71
N ILE A 128 -40.54 2.68 -59.16
CA ILE A 128 -41.61 3.12 -60.01
C ILE A 128 -41.52 2.39 -61.38
N ASN A 129 -40.32 2.21 -61.96
CA ASN A 129 -40.10 1.48 -63.18
C ASN A 129 -40.52 0.02 -63.03
N VAL A 130 -40.06 -0.71 -62.03
CA VAL A 130 -40.48 -2.10 -61.76
C VAL A 130 -41.99 -2.21 -61.56
N CYS A 131 -42.60 -1.30 -60.80
CA CYS A 131 -44.04 -1.28 -60.57
C CYS A 131 -44.84 -1.07 -61.94
N ARG A 132 -44.32 -0.20 -62.77
CA ARG A 132 -44.92 0.05 -64.10
C ARG A 132 -44.71 -1.12 -65.07
N ASP A 133 -43.51 -1.72 -65.10
CA ASP A 133 -43.14 -2.74 -66.08
C ASP A 133 -43.68 -4.14 -65.75
N THR A 134 -43.94 -4.40 -64.46
CA THR A 134 -44.51 -5.69 -63.98
C THR A 134 -45.82 -6.05 -64.68
N PRO A 135 -46.89 -5.20 -64.74
CA PRO A 135 -48.15 -5.53 -65.46
C PRO A 135 -47.96 -5.57 -66.99
N LEU A 136 -47.01 -4.78 -67.52
CA LEU A 136 -46.72 -4.78 -68.96
C LEU A 136 -46.08 -6.10 -69.43
N ALA A 137 -45.15 -6.64 -68.64
CA ALA A 137 -44.55 -7.95 -68.89
C ALA A 137 -45.59 -9.08 -68.76
N ALA A 138 -46.47 -9.00 -67.76
CA ALA A 138 -47.56 -9.95 -67.56
C ALA A 138 -48.52 -9.95 -68.78
N ALA A 139 -48.76 -8.79 -69.36
CA ALA A 139 -49.56 -8.62 -70.60
C ALA A 139 -48.76 -8.95 -71.89
N ARG A 140 -47.49 -9.35 -71.82
CA ARG A 140 -46.55 -9.57 -72.90
C ARG A 140 -46.32 -8.34 -73.76
N ALA A 141 -46.53 -7.14 -73.27
CA ALA A 141 -46.31 -5.89 -73.99
C ALA A 141 -44.80 -5.48 -74.00
N ILE A 142 -43.99 -6.02 -73.10
CA ILE A 142 -42.53 -5.88 -73.00
C ILE A 142 -41.85 -7.24 -72.80
N PRO A 143 -40.58 -7.40 -73.22
CA PRO A 143 -39.82 -8.63 -72.99
C PRO A 143 -39.57 -8.86 -71.44
N GLN A 144 -39.61 -10.12 -71.01
CA GLN A 144 -39.31 -10.49 -69.60
C GLN A 144 -37.93 -10.03 -69.23
N SER A 145 -36.95 -10.09 -70.12
CA SER A 145 -35.55 -9.63 -69.82
C SER A 145 -35.46 -8.16 -69.47
N GLN A 146 -36.39 -7.32 -69.94
CA GLN A 146 -36.47 -5.91 -69.59
C GLN A 146 -36.90 -5.76 -68.10
N LEU A 147 -37.98 -6.47 -67.71
CA LEU A 147 -38.42 -6.48 -66.29
C LEU A 147 -37.31 -7.03 -65.37
N ASP A 148 -36.62 -8.12 -65.75
CA ASP A 148 -35.51 -8.68 -64.97
C ASP A 148 -34.38 -7.65 -64.78
N THR A 149 -34.11 -6.84 -65.85
CA THR A 149 -33.09 -5.74 -65.68
C THR A 149 -33.54 -4.68 -64.73
N GLU A 150 -34.80 -4.25 -64.75
CA GLU A 150 -35.33 -3.25 -63.82
C GLU A 150 -35.33 -3.78 -62.35
N VAL A 151 -35.69 -5.05 -62.18
CA VAL A 151 -35.60 -5.69 -60.81
C VAL A 151 -34.16 -5.74 -60.28
N GLN A 152 -33.19 -6.05 -61.17
CA GLN A 152 -31.77 -6.01 -60.77
C GLN A 152 -31.31 -4.59 -60.52
N THR A 153 -31.79 -3.59 -61.26
CA THR A 153 -31.51 -2.17 -60.99
C THR A 153 -32.10 -1.74 -59.66
N GLU A 154 -33.35 -2.10 -59.37
CA GLU A 154 -33.92 -1.84 -58.04
C GLU A 154 -33.10 -2.46 -56.92
N ALA A 155 -32.61 -3.70 -57.06
CA ALA A 155 -31.76 -4.37 -56.09
C ALA A 155 -30.40 -3.65 -55.91
N ALA A 156 -29.79 -3.16 -57.00
CA ALA A 156 -28.56 -2.38 -56.95
C ALA A 156 -28.76 -1.05 -56.22
N GLU A 157 -29.85 -0.33 -56.51
CA GLU A 157 -30.18 0.94 -55.86
C GLU A 157 -30.51 0.76 -54.37
N LYS A 158 -31.13 -0.36 -53.96
CA LYS A 158 -31.27 -0.72 -52.54
C LYS A 158 -29.90 -0.87 -51.86
N GLY A 159 -28.93 -1.49 -52.53
CA GLY A 159 -27.56 -1.57 -52.11
C GLY A 159 -26.90 -0.20 -51.94
N ALA A 160 -27.14 0.72 -52.91
CA ALA A 160 -26.60 2.08 -52.87
C ALA A 160 -27.18 2.88 -51.70
N VAL A 161 -28.49 2.76 -51.43
CA VAL A 161 -29.12 3.38 -50.23
C VAL A 161 -28.51 2.85 -48.95
N ALA A 162 -28.32 1.54 -48.82
CA ALA A 162 -27.67 0.95 -47.63
C ALA A 162 -26.24 1.47 -47.41
N SER A 163 -25.46 1.60 -48.48
CA SER A 163 -24.10 2.17 -48.44
C SER A 163 -24.11 3.64 -48.01
N ALA A 164 -25.02 4.46 -48.58
CA ALA A 164 -25.16 5.86 -48.24
C ALA A 164 -25.63 6.03 -46.77
N GLN A 165 -26.52 5.17 -46.29
CA GLN A 165 -26.97 5.15 -44.89
C GLN A 165 -25.82 4.85 -43.94
N ALA A 166 -24.95 3.88 -44.23
CA ALA A 166 -23.76 3.59 -43.43
C ALA A 166 -22.78 4.77 -43.39
N SER A 167 -22.69 5.54 -44.51
CA SER A 167 -21.88 6.76 -44.58
C SER A 167 -22.43 7.86 -43.65
N VAL A 168 -23.75 8.03 -43.59
CA VAL A 168 -24.43 8.97 -42.67
C VAL A 168 -24.17 8.57 -41.21
N GLU A 169 -24.29 7.28 -40.90
CA GLU A 169 -24.02 6.77 -39.55
C GLU A 169 -22.56 7.02 -39.12
N SER A 170 -21.60 6.74 -40.01
CA SER A 170 -20.18 7.01 -39.76
C SER A 170 -19.92 8.51 -39.53
N ALA A 171 -20.49 9.40 -40.32
CA ALA A 171 -20.34 10.85 -40.17
C ALA A 171 -21.01 11.35 -38.86
N SER A 172 -22.16 10.80 -38.51
CA SER A 172 -22.87 11.12 -37.26
C SER A 172 -22.08 10.67 -36.04
N LEU A 173 -21.46 9.49 -36.06
CA LEU A 173 -20.57 9.03 -34.99
C LEU A 173 -19.36 9.96 -34.80
N ASN A 174 -18.72 10.36 -35.93
CA ASN A 174 -17.58 11.29 -35.88
C ASN A 174 -17.99 12.66 -35.35
N LEU A 175 -19.17 13.17 -35.67
CA LEU A 175 -19.72 14.37 -35.06
C LEU A 175 -19.98 14.16 -33.57
N GLY A 176 -20.52 13.02 -33.16
CA GLY A 176 -20.72 12.68 -31.74
C GLY A 176 -19.41 12.66 -30.95
N PHE A 177 -18.31 12.23 -31.54
CA PHE A 177 -16.98 12.20 -30.94
C PHE A 177 -16.36 13.59 -30.75
N THR A 178 -16.92 14.65 -31.33
CA THR A 178 -16.51 16.02 -31.01
C THR A 178 -16.86 16.41 -29.58
N GLN A 179 -17.83 15.75 -28.94
CA GLN A 179 -18.16 15.87 -27.53
C GLN A 179 -17.42 14.80 -26.73
N VAL A 180 -16.31 15.18 -26.13
CA VAL A 180 -15.50 14.27 -25.31
C VAL A 180 -16.16 14.12 -23.94
N ARG A 181 -16.60 12.90 -23.63
CA ARG A 181 -17.38 12.58 -22.42
C ARG A 181 -16.58 11.71 -21.44
N SER A 182 -16.91 11.83 -20.15
CA SER A 182 -16.40 10.89 -19.16
C SER A 182 -16.96 9.49 -19.39
N LEU A 183 -16.10 8.48 -19.29
CA LEU A 183 -16.48 7.07 -19.41
C LEU A 183 -16.82 6.43 -18.05
N ILE A 184 -16.45 7.09 -16.94
CA ILE A 184 -16.65 6.63 -15.57
C ILE A 184 -17.15 7.78 -14.69
N ASP A 185 -17.76 7.42 -13.55
CA ASP A 185 -18.01 8.35 -12.46
C ASP A 185 -16.72 8.56 -11.66
N GLY A 186 -16.45 9.80 -11.21
CA GLY A 186 -15.27 10.07 -10.40
C GLY A 186 -14.88 11.54 -10.36
N VAL A 187 -13.68 11.81 -9.91
CA VAL A 187 -13.12 13.16 -9.85
C VAL A 187 -12.23 13.39 -11.06
N ALA A 188 -12.54 14.46 -11.81
CA ALA A 188 -11.76 14.86 -12.97
C ALA A 188 -10.50 15.64 -12.53
N GLY A 189 -9.36 15.29 -13.12
CA GLY A 189 -8.09 15.98 -12.91
C GLY A 189 -8.02 17.33 -13.63
N GLN A 190 -6.84 17.93 -13.62
CA GLN A 190 -6.56 19.14 -14.40
C GLN A 190 -6.58 18.84 -15.91
N ALA A 191 -6.89 19.84 -16.70
CA ALA A 191 -6.77 19.76 -18.15
C ALA A 191 -5.30 19.83 -18.58
N MET A 192 -4.84 18.81 -19.31
CA MET A 192 -3.46 18.77 -19.85
C MET A 192 -3.31 19.68 -21.05
N LEU A 193 -4.38 19.93 -21.79
CA LEU A 193 -4.44 20.78 -22.96
C LEU A 193 -5.53 21.84 -22.79
N GLN A 194 -5.23 23.07 -23.21
CA GLN A 194 -6.11 24.23 -23.04
C GLN A 194 -7.00 24.44 -24.27
N VAL A 195 -8.11 25.15 -24.07
CA VAL A 195 -8.97 25.63 -25.16
C VAL A 195 -8.12 26.43 -26.16
N GLY A 196 -8.32 26.14 -27.46
CA GLY A 196 -7.53 26.68 -28.57
C GLY A 196 -6.42 25.75 -29.06
N ASN A 197 -6.07 24.70 -28.35
CA ASN A 197 -5.10 23.71 -28.81
C ASN A 197 -5.71 22.75 -29.84
N LEU A 198 -4.88 22.34 -30.80
CA LEU A 198 -5.21 21.25 -31.71
C LEU A 198 -5.00 19.92 -30.96
N VAL A 199 -6.01 19.07 -30.94
CA VAL A 199 -5.99 17.75 -30.28
C VAL A 199 -6.13 16.62 -31.31
N SER A 200 -5.65 15.44 -30.94
CA SER A 200 -5.67 14.23 -31.76
C SER A 200 -5.95 12.99 -30.88
N PRO A 201 -6.27 11.82 -31.42
CA PRO A 201 -6.58 10.62 -30.64
C PRO A 201 -5.50 10.13 -29.68
N ILE A 202 -4.23 10.58 -29.84
CA ILE A 202 -3.13 10.28 -28.92
C ILE A 202 -2.99 11.32 -27.77
N SER A 203 -3.73 12.42 -27.87
CA SER A 203 -3.67 13.51 -26.88
C SER A 203 -4.47 13.15 -25.64
N VAL A 204 -3.82 13.17 -24.47
CA VAL A 204 -4.52 13.05 -23.18
C VAL A 204 -5.05 14.43 -22.79
N LEU A 205 -6.37 14.56 -22.65
CA LEU A 205 -7.01 15.82 -22.26
C LEU A 205 -7.06 15.99 -20.76
N THR A 206 -7.44 14.95 -20.05
CA THR A 206 -7.52 14.89 -18.59
C THR A 206 -7.56 13.43 -18.14
N SER A 207 -7.51 13.19 -16.84
CA SER A 207 -7.78 11.91 -16.22
C SER A 207 -8.99 12.01 -15.30
N VAL A 208 -9.80 10.97 -15.26
CA VAL A 208 -10.90 10.83 -14.30
C VAL A 208 -10.61 9.64 -13.41
N SER A 209 -10.61 9.83 -12.10
CA SER A 209 -10.35 8.76 -11.12
C SER A 209 -11.59 8.52 -10.29
N GLN A 210 -12.03 7.27 -10.23
CA GLN A 210 -13.03 6.83 -9.28
C GLN A 210 -12.38 6.75 -7.91
N VAL A 211 -12.79 7.64 -7.00
CA VAL A 211 -12.19 7.77 -5.67
C VAL A 211 -13.06 7.20 -4.54
N ASN A 212 -14.28 6.76 -4.86
CA ASN A 212 -15.17 6.06 -3.93
C ASN A 212 -15.79 4.82 -4.62
N PRO A 213 -15.40 3.59 -4.17
CA PRO A 213 -14.34 3.31 -3.22
C PRO A 213 -12.97 3.75 -3.73
N ILE A 214 -11.99 3.91 -2.83
CA ILE A 214 -10.59 4.17 -3.18
C ILE A 214 -9.77 2.89 -3.02
N LYS A 215 -8.76 2.74 -3.85
CA LYS A 215 -7.82 1.61 -3.81
C LYS A 215 -6.55 2.01 -3.07
N VAL A 216 -6.05 1.13 -2.23
CA VAL A 216 -4.81 1.33 -1.49
C VAL A 216 -3.87 0.18 -1.78
N TYR A 217 -2.72 0.48 -2.38
CA TYR A 217 -1.67 -0.48 -2.67
C TYR A 217 -0.67 -0.54 -1.53
N PHE A 218 -0.25 -1.74 -1.16
CA PHE A 218 0.81 -1.99 -0.19
C PHE A 218 1.57 -3.26 -0.56
N TYR A 219 2.75 -3.41 0.02
CA TYR A 219 3.66 -4.51 -0.27
C TYR A 219 3.93 -5.30 1.00
N ILE A 220 3.80 -6.62 0.92
CA ILE A 220 4.16 -7.55 1.99
C ILE A 220 5.31 -8.43 1.53
N SER A 221 6.12 -8.92 2.47
CA SER A 221 7.17 -9.89 2.16
C SER A 221 6.57 -11.25 1.77
N GLU A 222 7.33 -12.04 1.01
CA GLU A 222 6.93 -13.41 0.68
C GLU A 222 6.67 -14.26 1.93
N GLN A 223 7.47 -14.08 2.99
CA GLN A 223 7.31 -14.78 4.24
C GLN A 223 5.98 -14.46 4.92
N GLU A 224 5.60 -13.17 4.98
CA GLU A 224 4.31 -12.74 5.53
C GLU A 224 3.14 -13.26 4.68
N TYR A 225 3.30 -13.24 3.35
CA TYR A 225 2.30 -13.79 2.44
C TYR A 225 2.04 -15.27 2.71
N LEU A 226 3.10 -16.07 2.83
CA LEU A 226 2.99 -17.51 3.11
C LEU A 226 2.32 -17.76 4.47
N ALA A 227 2.63 -16.94 5.49
CA ALA A 227 1.98 -17.02 6.80
C ALA A 227 0.48 -16.72 6.72
N LEU A 228 0.09 -15.66 6.01
CA LEU A 228 -1.31 -15.30 5.78
C LEU A 228 -2.06 -16.36 4.95
N ALA A 229 -1.41 -16.90 3.92
CA ALA A 229 -1.98 -17.97 3.10
C ALA A 229 -2.21 -19.25 3.90
N ALA A 230 -1.27 -19.63 4.77
CA ALA A 230 -1.42 -20.77 5.67
C ALA A 230 -2.58 -20.57 6.66
N GLN A 231 -2.75 -19.34 7.18
CA GLN A 231 -3.87 -18.99 8.04
C GLN A 231 -5.21 -19.06 7.28
N ALA A 232 -5.28 -18.56 6.06
CA ALA A 232 -6.47 -18.66 5.22
C ALA A 232 -6.84 -20.13 4.96
N ALA A 233 -5.86 -20.98 4.66
CA ALA A 233 -6.05 -22.41 4.44
C ALA A 233 -6.58 -23.13 5.68
N SER A 234 -6.14 -22.77 6.89
CA SER A 234 -6.64 -23.33 8.14
C SER A 234 -8.13 -23.02 8.40
N HIS A 235 -8.67 -21.97 7.76
CA HIS A 235 -10.10 -21.63 7.78
C HIS A 235 -10.87 -22.17 6.56
N GLY A 236 -10.30 -23.14 5.83
CA GLY A 236 -10.94 -23.80 4.68
C GLY A 236 -11.02 -22.93 3.42
N LYS A 237 -10.19 -21.89 3.31
CA LYS A 237 -10.13 -20.99 2.17
C LYS A 237 -8.83 -21.20 1.42
N SER A 238 -8.91 -21.44 0.11
CA SER A 238 -7.74 -21.73 -0.73
C SER A 238 -6.98 -20.50 -1.19
N ASP A 239 -7.53 -19.28 -0.99
CA ASP A 239 -6.94 -18.04 -1.48
C ASP A 239 -7.18 -16.88 -0.51
N LEU A 240 -6.20 -15.99 -0.39
CA LEU A 240 -6.31 -14.74 0.38
C LEU A 240 -7.44 -13.84 -0.12
N LEU A 241 -7.74 -13.85 -1.42
CA LEU A 241 -8.86 -13.10 -1.98
C LEU A 241 -10.22 -13.59 -1.46
N GLN A 242 -10.38 -14.90 -1.26
CA GLN A 242 -11.60 -15.47 -0.65
C GLN A 242 -11.67 -15.14 0.85
N SER A 243 -10.55 -14.88 1.48
CA SER A 243 -10.41 -14.48 2.88
C SER A 243 -10.37 -12.96 3.06
N GLY A 244 -10.33 -12.19 1.99
CA GLY A 244 -10.15 -10.73 2.00
C GLY A 244 -11.16 -9.98 2.84
N ASN A 245 -12.41 -10.47 2.92
CA ASN A 245 -13.44 -9.92 3.79
C ASN A 245 -13.29 -10.33 5.27
N LEU A 246 -12.44 -11.32 5.58
CA LEU A 246 -12.21 -11.81 6.95
C LEU A 246 -11.04 -11.10 7.63
N ILE A 247 -10.14 -10.47 6.85
CA ILE A 247 -8.98 -9.75 7.37
C ILE A 247 -9.27 -8.25 7.24
N PRO A 248 -9.76 -7.62 8.31
CA PRO A 248 -9.99 -6.18 8.30
C PRO A 248 -8.67 -5.43 8.18
N ILE A 249 -8.58 -4.53 7.20
CA ILE A 249 -7.41 -3.68 7.00
C ILE A 249 -7.74 -2.28 7.49
N GLN A 250 -6.90 -1.77 8.35
CA GLN A 250 -6.97 -0.42 8.87
C GLN A 250 -5.99 0.48 8.13
N LEU A 251 -6.40 1.68 7.77
CA LEU A 251 -5.55 2.68 7.13
C LEU A 251 -5.25 3.80 8.12
N THR A 252 -3.99 4.08 8.33
CA THR A 252 -3.50 5.24 9.09
C THR A 252 -2.96 6.26 8.10
N LEU A 253 -3.45 7.47 8.16
CA LEU A 253 -3.08 8.57 7.28
C LEU A 253 -1.73 9.17 7.67
N ALA A 254 -1.18 10.04 6.83
CA ALA A 254 0.10 10.71 7.06
C ALA A 254 0.12 11.59 8.34
N ASN A 255 -1.03 12.04 8.83
CA ASN A 255 -1.20 12.77 10.08
C ASN A 255 -1.34 11.86 11.32
N ASN A 256 -1.06 10.56 11.20
CA ASN A 256 -1.24 9.52 12.21
C ASN A 256 -2.71 9.29 12.66
N GLN A 257 -3.68 9.85 11.98
CA GLN A 257 -5.09 9.55 12.25
C GLN A 257 -5.49 8.24 11.57
N VAL A 258 -6.23 7.41 12.29
CA VAL A 258 -6.80 6.18 11.75
C VAL A 258 -8.02 6.55 10.91
N PHE A 259 -8.05 6.09 9.66
CA PHE A 259 -9.19 6.29 8.79
C PHE A 259 -10.39 5.48 9.29
N PRO A 260 -11.60 6.08 9.40
CA PRO A 260 -12.73 5.45 10.09
C PRO A 260 -13.32 4.22 9.38
N HIS A 261 -13.04 4.06 8.08
CA HIS A 261 -13.56 2.94 7.30
C HIS A 261 -12.51 1.83 7.19
N VAL A 262 -12.95 0.61 7.44
CA VAL A 262 -12.13 -0.58 7.30
C VAL A 262 -12.10 -1.01 5.83
N GLY A 263 -10.92 -1.34 5.34
CA GLY A 263 -10.72 -1.86 4.00
C GLY A 263 -10.73 -3.39 3.97
N HIS A 264 -10.87 -3.92 2.77
CA HIS A 264 -10.79 -5.35 2.49
C HIS A 264 -9.93 -5.61 1.25
N ILE A 265 -9.22 -6.73 1.23
CA ILE A 265 -8.32 -7.11 0.12
C ILE A 265 -9.16 -7.42 -1.11
N ILE A 266 -8.85 -6.73 -2.22
CA ILE A 266 -9.51 -6.92 -3.51
C ILE A 266 -8.56 -7.48 -4.58
N PHE A 267 -7.26 -7.41 -4.33
CA PHE A 267 -6.26 -7.83 -5.29
C PHE A 267 -5.01 -8.32 -4.57
N VAL A 268 -4.46 -9.41 -5.07
CA VAL A 268 -3.14 -9.96 -4.70
C VAL A 268 -2.40 -10.19 -6.01
N ASP A 269 -1.21 -9.64 -6.15
CA ASP A 269 -0.43 -9.83 -7.37
C ASP A 269 -0.02 -11.30 -7.51
N ARG A 270 -0.09 -11.82 -8.74
CA ARG A 270 0.30 -13.20 -9.05
C ARG A 270 1.80 -13.46 -8.97
N ALA A 271 2.59 -12.41 -9.03
CA ALA A 271 4.05 -12.48 -9.10
C ALA A 271 4.69 -11.80 -7.90
N VAL A 272 5.73 -12.44 -7.37
CA VAL A 272 6.66 -11.83 -6.42
C VAL A 272 7.62 -10.93 -7.18
N THR A 273 7.84 -9.72 -6.71
CA THR A 273 8.85 -8.83 -7.25
C THR A 273 10.23 -9.36 -6.86
N ALA A 274 10.97 -9.91 -7.84
CA ALA A 274 12.23 -10.61 -7.58
C ALA A 274 13.32 -9.73 -6.93
N GLN A 275 13.30 -8.41 -7.18
CA GLN A 275 14.28 -7.47 -6.63
C GLN A 275 14.08 -7.20 -5.12
N THR A 276 12.86 -7.29 -4.62
CA THR A 276 12.52 -6.94 -3.24
C THR A 276 11.97 -8.12 -2.44
N GLY A 277 11.68 -9.26 -3.08
CA GLY A 277 11.02 -10.41 -2.44
C GLY A 277 9.64 -10.06 -1.88
N SER A 278 8.95 -9.11 -2.50
CA SER A 278 7.65 -8.61 -2.01
C SER A 278 6.53 -8.87 -3.01
N ILE A 279 5.32 -8.99 -2.49
CA ILE A 279 4.09 -9.17 -3.24
C ILE A 279 3.23 -7.93 -3.04
N ARG A 280 2.70 -7.40 -4.15
CA ARG A 280 1.81 -6.24 -4.11
C ARG A 280 0.37 -6.70 -3.86
N LEU A 281 -0.26 -6.07 -2.89
CA LEU A 281 -1.66 -6.22 -2.57
C LEU A 281 -2.40 -4.89 -2.79
N ALA A 282 -3.71 -5.00 -2.98
CA ALA A 282 -4.57 -3.82 -2.93
C ALA A 282 -5.80 -4.10 -2.07
N ALA A 283 -6.15 -3.11 -1.28
CA ALA A 283 -7.37 -3.08 -0.51
C ALA A 283 -8.29 -1.95 -1.00
N ALA A 284 -9.59 -2.19 -0.95
CA ALA A 284 -10.60 -1.18 -1.22
C ALA A 284 -11.12 -0.60 0.10
N PHE A 285 -11.23 0.72 0.14
CA PHE A 285 -11.79 1.47 1.27
C PHE A 285 -12.97 2.31 0.78
N ALA A 286 -14.07 2.30 1.52
CA ALA A 286 -15.14 3.27 1.28
C ALA A 286 -14.60 4.67 1.59
N ASN A 287 -14.81 5.62 0.69
CA ASN A 287 -14.30 6.99 0.80
C ASN A 287 -15.43 8.02 0.60
N PRO A 288 -16.44 8.02 1.49
CA PRO A 288 -17.53 8.98 1.39
C PRO A 288 -16.99 10.40 1.55
N GLY A 289 -17.47 11.31 0.68
CA GLY A 289 -16.99 12.69 0.66
C GLY A 289 -15.63 12.89 0.00
N ASN A 290 -15.06 11.85 -0.64
CA ASN A 290 -13.83 11.93 -1.42
C ASN A 290 -12.64 12.55 -0.64
N LEU A 291 -12.55 12.21 0.68
CA LEU A 291 -11.50 12.72 1.57
C LEU A 291 -10.12 12.27 1.11
N LEU A 292 -9.99 10.96 0.82
CA LEU A 292 -8.74 10.40 0.32
C LEU A 292 -8.61 10.70 -1.17
N ARG A 293 -7.41 11.07 -1.59
CA ARG A 293 -7.06 11.36 -2.98
C ARG A 293 -6.05 10.34 -3.49
N PRO A 294 -6.03 10.04 -4.79
CA PRO A 294 -4.97 9.25 -5.39
C PRO A 294 -3.59 9.87 -5.18
N GLY A 295 -2.58 9.05 -4.87
CA GLY A 295 -1.21 9.50 -4.64
C GLY A 295 -0.86 9.86 -3.19
N GLU A 296 -1.78 9.74 -2.23
CA GLU A 296 -1.48 9.95 -0.82
C GLU A 296 -0.75 8.73 -0.24
N PHE A 297 0.18 9.02 0.68
CA PHE A 297 0.86 7.99 1.47
C PHE A 297 0.15 7.75 2.78
N GLY A 298 0.15 6.50 3.20
CA GLY A 298 -0.38 6.08 4.49
C GLY A 298 0.31 4.81 4.97
N ARG A 299 -0.19 4.28 6.06
CA ARG A 299 0.24 2.98 6.59
C ARG A 299 -1.00 2.10 6.75
N VAL A 300 -0.98 0.94 6.16
CA VAL A 300 -2.00 -0.07 6.42
C VAL A 300 -1.54 -0.99 7.54
N SER A 301 -2.48 -1.42 8.36
CA SER A 301 -2.26 -2.41 9.40
C SER A 301 -3.33 -3.49 9.33
N ALA A 302 -2.91 -4.72 9.56
CA ALA A 302 -3.80 -5.86 9.62
C ALA A 302 -3.28 -6.90 10.62
N GLN A 303 -4.18 -7.64 11.22
CA GLN A 303 -3.80 -8.77 12.07
C GLN A 303 -3.34 -9.93 11.18
N THR A 304 -2.06 -10.28 11.28
CA THR A 304 -1.44 -11.36 10.47
C THR A 304 -1.53 -12.72 11.13
N SER A 305 -1.53 -12.78 12.45
CA SER A 305 -1.66 -14.02 13.21
C SER A 305 -2.10 -13.75 14.64
N VAL A 306 -2.40 -14.82 15.37
CA VAL A 306 -2.60 -14.79 16.82
C VAL A 306 -1.68 -15.82 17.44
N LEU A 307 -0.74 -15.35 18.25
CA LEU A 307 0.07 -16.24 19.08
C LEU A 307 -0.78 -16.68 20.26
N ARG A 308 -1.18 -17.94 20.26
CA ARG A 308 -1.97 -18.52 21.34
C ARG A 308 -1.05 -18.85 22.49
N ASP A 309 -1.54 -18.63 23.73
CA ASP A 309 -0.85 -18.99 24.96
C ASP A 309 0.58 -18.43 25.05
N ALA A 310 0.82 -17.22 24.48
CA ALA A 310 2.11 -16.58 24.50
C ALA A 310 2.44 -16.07 25.88
N VAL A 311 3.67 -16.31 26.35
CA VAL A 311 4.18 -15.74 27.60
C VAL A 311 4.63 -14.32 27.34
N VAL A 312 4.09 -13.37 28.11
CA VAL A 312 4.43 -11.95 27.98
C VAL A 312 5.07 -11.44 29.28
N ALA A 313 6.03 -10.56 29.10
CA ALA A 313 6.70 -9.85 30.19
C ALA A 313 6.84 -8.36 29.86
N PRO A 314 6.90 -7.47 30.86
CA PRO A 314 7.20 -6.06 30.62
C PRO A 314 8.54 -5.90 29.92
N GLN A 315 8.59 -5.09 28.83
CA GLN A 315 9.81 -4.84 28.05
C GLN A 315 10.96 -4.35 28.95
N ARG A 316 10.66 -3.55 29.97
CA ARG A 316 11.64 -3.03 30.94
C ARG A 316 12.31 -4.11 31.78
N ALA A 317 11.77 -5.36 31.82
CA ALA A 317 12.38 -6.48 32.52
C ALA A 317 13.50 -7.17 31.72
N VAL A 318 13.59 -6.85 30.42
CA VAL A 318 14.55 -7.44 29.49
C VAL A 318 15.75 -6.52 29.35
N THR A 319 16.95 -7.09 29.53
CA THR A 319 18.24 -6.40 29.37
C THR A 319 18.99 -7.06 28.22
N GLU A 320 19.62 -6.27 27.38
CA GLU A 320 20.53 -6.76 26.36
C GLU A 320 21.97 -6.69 26.81
N LEU A 321 22.64 -7.82 26.75
CA LEU A 321 24.08 -7.91 27.12
C LEU A 321 24.80 -8.72 26.03
N GLN A 322 25.74 -8.10 25.33
CA GLN A 322 26.56 -8.73 24.29
C GLN A 322 25.71 -9.39 23.15
N GLY A 323 24.59 -8.77 22.78
CA GLY A 323 23.68 -9.29 21.76
C GLY A 323 22.76 -10.43 22.23
N LEU A 324 22.79 -10.78 23.52
CA LEU A 324 21.88 -11.73 24.14
C LEU A 324 20.85 -11.01 25.00
N HIS A 325 19.58 -11.39 24.83
CA HIS A 325 18.52 -10.88 25.67
C HIS A 325 18.39 -11.73 26.93
N GLN A 326 18.42 -11.06 28.07
CA GLN A 326 18.41 -11.69 29.39
C GLN A 326 17.38 -11.00 30.28
N LEU A 327 16.87 -11.74 31.27
CA LEU A 327 16.04 -11.23 32.33
C LEU A 327 16.38 -11.94 33.65
N PHE A 328 16.03 -11.32 34.77
CA PHE A 328 16.17 -11.92 36.08
C PHE A 328 14.84 -12.53 36.50
N VAL A 329 14.87 -13.82 36.85
CA VAL A 329 13.73 -14.54 37.43
C VAL A 329 13.99 -14.73 38.90
N VAL A 330 13.00 -14.44 39.73
CA VAL A 330 13.06 -14.70 41.16
C VAL A 330 12.43 -16.06 41.45
N GLY A 331 13.22 -16.97 41.98
CA GLY A 331 12.75 -18.28 42.42
C GLY A 331 11.98 -18.24 43.75
N ASP A 332 11.34 -19.36 44.10
CA ASP A 332 10.63 -19.52 45.39
C ASP A 332 11.57 -19.41 46.61
N ASP A 333 12.86 -19.58 46.39
CA ASP A 333 13.96 -19.39 47.37
C ASP A 333 14.38 -17.93 47.56
N HIS A 334 13.69 -16.98 46.92
CA HIS A 334 14.00 -15.55 46.86
C HIS A 334 15.39 -15.26 46.29
N VAL A 335 15.89 -16.11 45.40
CA VAL A 335 17.14 -15.91 44.70
C VAL A 335 16.86 -15.44 43.29
N ALA A 336 17.60 -14.44 42.83
CA ALA A 336 17.52 -13.94 41.47
C ALA A 336 18.44 -14.75 40.53
N HIS A 337 17.90 -15.30 39.47
CA HIS A 337 18.64 -16.05 38.46
C HIS A 337 18.59 -15.33 37.11
N VAL A 338 19.75 -15.14 36.48
CA VAL A 338 19.85 -14.65 35.10
C VAL A 338 19.43 -15.75 34.16
N ARG A 339 18.51 -15.45 33.25
CA ARG A 339 18.07 -16.39 32.24
C ARG A 339 18.10 -15.73 30.88
N THR A 340 18.74 -16.38 29.92
CA THR A 340 18.71 -15.96 28.50
C THR A 340 17.36 -16.31 27.91
N VAL A 341 16.76 -15.37 27.19
CA VAL A 341 15.45 -15.51 26.58
C VAL A 341 15.48 -15.17 25.10
N GLN A 342 14.56 -15.74 24.35
CA GLN A 342 14.31 -15.32 22.98
C GLN A 342 13.06 -14.45 22.93
N LEU A 343 13.21 -13.29 22.29
CA LEU A 343 12.13 -12.33 22.17
C LEU A 343 11.27 -12.63 20.93
N GLY A 344 9.99 -12.36 21.08
CA GLY A 344 9.01 -12.33 20.00
C GLY A 344 8.56 -10.88 19.70
N PRO A 345 7.39 -10.72 19.11
CA PRO A 345 6.85 -9.40 18.82
C PRO A 345 6.57 -8.60 20.09
N GLN A 346 6.77 -7.29 20.00
CA GLN A 346 6.43 -6.34 21.05
C GLN A 346 4.98 -5.88 20.93
N ILE A 347 4.30 -5.71 22.07
CA ILE A 347 2.91 -5.28 22.13
C ILE A 347 2.81 -4.16 23.16
N GLY A 348 2.85 -2.93 22.69
CA GLY A 348 2.88 -1.78 23.58
C GLY A 348 4.06 -1.87 24.59
N PRO A 349 3.80 -1.84 25.89
CA PRO A 349 4.84 -1.92 26.93
C PRO A 349 5.30 -3.35 27.27
N GLU A 350 4.68 -4.37 26.69
CA GLU A 350 4.99 -5.78 26.91
C GLU A 350 5.69 -6.40 25.68
N ILE A 351 6.47 -7.44 25.91
CA ILE A 351 7.14 -8.21 24.88
C ILE A 351 6.84 -9.70 25.05
N VAL A 352 6.61 -10.37 23.94
CA VAL A 352 6.43 -11.82 23.93
C VAL A 352 7.78 -12.49 24.16
N ILE A 353 7.83 -13.48 25.03
CA ILE A 353 8.98 -14.34 25.24
C ILE A 353 8.69 -15.69 24.61
N THR A 354 9.42 -16.01 23.53
CA THR A 354 9.21 -17.27 22.78
C THR A 354 9.88 -18.47 23.41
N SER A 355 10.96 -18.26 24.16
CA SER A 355 11.63 -19.32 24.92
C SER A 355 12.41 -18.73 26.11
N GLY A 356 12.59 -19.53 27.17
CA GLY A 356 13.39 -19.18 28.32
C GLY A 356 12.59 -18.68 29.55
N LEU A 357 11.27 -18.43 29.42
CA LEU A 357 10.40 -18.01 30.55
C LEU A 357 9.11 -18.81 30.56
N LYS A 358 8.63 -19.16 31.76
CA LYS A 358 7.35 -19.83 31.95
C LYS A 358 6.31 -18.88 32.52
N ALA A 359 5.05 -19.15 32.20
CA ALA A 359 3.94 -18.41 32.81
C ALA A 359 3.93 -18.58 34.32
N GLY A 360 3.69 -17.45 35.05
CA GLY A 360 3.67 -17.40 36.52
C GLY A 360 5.01 -17.12 37.14
N GLU A 361 6.15 -17.23 36.45
CA GLU A 361 7.47 -16.87 37.00
C GLU A 361 7.55 -15.36 37.24
N GLN A 362 8.15 -14.98 38.35
CA GLN A 362 8.36 -13.57 38.76
C GLN A 362 9.59 -13.01 38.07
N VAL A 363 9.42 -11.97 37.25
CA VAL A 363 10.53 -11.27 36.59
C VAL A 363 10.78 -9.92 37.24
N ILE A 364 12.06 -9.55 37.41
CA ILE A 364 12.44 -8.28 37.97
C ILE A 364 12.22 -7.18 36.94
N THR A 365 11.47 -6.15 37.34
CA THR A 365 11.17 -4.99 36.48
C THR A 365 11.94 -3.74 36.85
N GLN A 366 12.37 -3.62 38.12
CA GLN A 366 13.18 -2.49 38.61
C GLN A 366 14.22 -2.98 39.63
N GLY A 367 15.40 -2.33 39.64
CA GLY A 367 16.50 -2.66 40.51
C GLY A 367 17.52 -3.65 39.95
N MET A 368 17.39 -4.01 38.66
CA MET A 368 18.26 -4.98 37.97
C MET A 368 19.75 -4.59 37.99
N ASP A 369 20.08 -3.30 37.97
CA ASP A 369 21.45 -2.79 37.91
C ASP A 369 22.30 -3.21 39.14
N LYS A 370 21.64 -3.56 40.24
CA LYS A 370 22.27 -3.93 41.49
C LYS A 370 22.22 -5.43 41.78
N VAL A 371 21.47 -6.18 40.96
CA VAL A 371 21.25 -7.62 41.15
C VAL A 371 22.29 -8.40 40.33
N ARG A 372 22.82 -9.46 40.95
CA ARG A 372 23.70 -10.43 40.29
C ARG A 372 23.08 -11.82 40.38
N ASP A 373 23.49 -12.69 39.49
CA ASP A 373 23.06 -14.09 39.50
C ASP A 373 23.36 -14.76 40.85
N GLY A 374 22.38 -15.46 41.39
CA GLY A 374 22.47 -16.13 42.70
C GLY A 374 22.28 -15.21 43.92
N MET A 375 21.89 -13.95 43.74
CA MET A 375 21.73 -13.00 44.85
C MET A 375 20.33 -13.12 45.48
N LYS A 376 20.26 -13.09 46.84
CA LYS A 376 18.97 -13.02 47.54
C LYS A 376 18.36 -11.63 47.42
N VAL A 377 17.08 -11.60 47.05
CA VAL A 377 16.29 -10.38 46.85
C VAL A 377 15.01 -10.40 47.66
N ILE A 378 14.46 -9.22 47.96
CA ILE A 378 13.12 -9.07 48.51
C ILE A 378 12.19 -8.65 47.35
N ALA A 379 11.38 -9.57 46.88
CA ALA A 379 10.41 -9.32 45.86
C ALA A 379 9.27 -8.42 46.37
N GLN A 380 9.08 -7.28 45.77
CA GLN A 380 7.94 -6.39 46.01
C GLN A 380 7.10 -6.35 44.70
N PRO A 381 5.77 -6.47 44.82
CA PRO A 381 4.94 -6.39 43.60
C PRO A 381 5.06 -5.00 42.96
N ASP A 382 5.28 -4.99 41.65
CA ASP A 382 5.32 -3.76 40.88
C ASP A 382 3.89 -3.22 40.72
N THR A 383 3.57 -2.18 41.48
CA THR A 383 2.26 -1.48 41.43
C THR A 383 2.24 -0.30 40.48
N THR A 384 3.29 -0.13 39.66
CA THR A 384 3.33 0.97 38.67
C THR A 384 2.18 0.76 37.70
N PRO A 385 1.26 1.73 37.49
CA PRO A 385 0.17 1.60 36.55
C PRO A 385 0.76 1.34 35.18
N GLN A 386 0.52 0.17 34.63
CA GLN A 386 0.85 -0.14 33.26
C GLN A 386 -0.16 0.60 32.39
N PRO A 387 0.26 1.48 31.48
CA PRO A 387 -0.70 2.13 30.58
C PRO A 387 -1.51 1.04 29.90
N ALA A 388 -2.83 1.17 29.96
CA ALA A 388 -3.74 0.26 29.30
C ALA A 388 -3.33 0.19 27.82
N VAL A 389 -3.07 -1.01 27.33
CA VAL A 389 -2.76 -1.24 25.92
C VAL A 389 -4.04 -0.98 25.16
N ASP A 390 -4.16 0.20 24.59
CA ASP A 390 -5.11 0.45 23.51
C ASP A 390 -4.55 -0.29 22.29
N PRO A 391 -5.20 -1.34 21.78
CA PRO A 391 -4.64 -2.16 20.70
C PRO A 391 -4.48 -1.39 19.38
N THR A 392 -4.85 -0.12 19.36
CA THR A 392 -4.74 0.79 18.21
C THR A 392 -3.58 1.77 18.28
N SER A 393 -2.81 1.84 19.38
CA SER A 393 -1.73 2.83 19.55
C SER A 393 -0.37 2.15 19.62
N SER A 394 0.23 1.88 18.46
CA SER A 394 1.67 1.60 18.32
C SER A 394 2.30 2.64 17.41
N ALA A 395 2.50 3.85 17.93
CA ALA A 395 3.43 4.80 17.35
C ALA A 395 4.66 4.89 18.28
N PRO A 396 5.90 4.69 17.79
CA PRO A 396 7.08 5.04 18.54
C PRO A 396 7.16 6.57 18.65
N GLU A 397 7.07 7.08 19.85
CA GLU A 397 7.42 8.45 20.19
C GLU A 397 8.92 8.64 19.88
N GLN A 398 9.21 9.28 18.75
CA GLN A 398 10.56 9.78 18.50
C GLN A 398 10.78 10.96 19.42
N SER A 399 11.61 10.75 20.43
CA SER A 399 12.21 11.80 21.23
C SER A 399 12.88 12.82 20.31
N ALA A 400 12.27 14.01 20.24
CA ALA A 400 12.90 15.20 19.69
C ALA A 400 14.02 15.60 20.64
N ASP A 401 15.23 15.15 20.34
CA ASP A 401 16.43 15.65 21.02
C ASP A 401 16.86 16.94 20.33
N GLN A 402 16.96 17.95 21.16
CA GLN A 402 17.40 19.30 20.90
C GLN A 402 18.79 19.30 20.27
N GLN A 403 18.97 20.08 19.23
CA GLN A 403 20.26 20.73 19.00
C GLN A 403 20.01 22.18 18.60
N GLY A 404 20.20 23.05 19.59
CA GLY A 404 20.60 24.40 19.36
C GLY A 404 22.08 24.43 18.94
N ASN A 405 22.38 25.09 17.90
CA ASN A 405 23.37 26.14 17.73
C ASN A 405 23.36 26.67 16.28
#